data_6ea92a87659dc1f1b947d6af23409be3
#
_entry.id   6ea92a87659dc1f1b947d6af23409be3
#
_cell.length_a   1.000
_cell.length_b   1.000
_cell.length_c   1.000
_cell.angle_alpha   90.00
_cell.angle_beta   90.00
_cell.angle_gamma   90.00
#
_symmetry.space_group_name_H-M   'P 1'
#
loop_
_entity.id
_entity.type
_entity.pdbx_description
1 polymer ?
#
loop_
_entity_poly.entity_id
_entity_poly.type
_entity_poly.pdbx_seq_one_letter_code
_entity_poly.pdbx_strand_id
1 'polypeptide(L)'
;MKKFGIIGLVVCICLLTGCKSHNEGVSYIKEQESLDTKELSKHLTDKRIEEKLTMVKDGTLDVFSMFEDYVIYGDSRVYGFASYGYLPWNRVFADAGNTILNISDYSEVLKEINPSNIYFSYGVNDMGLDLKTENGTYGDLYEEKVKGVLEICPNANIFINSIVCPTPAAVEEHSQWGKTDDFNSQIQEMCQRNGWNYVDISDITNHGEDAYYQEDGVHYIQDLYPVWAERMIDETIKVIG
;
A
#
# COMPACT_ATOMS: atom_id res chain seq x y z
N MET A 1 37.18 63.46 26.23
CA MET A 1 37.21 62.06 26.66
C MET A 1 35.82 61.57 27.14
N LYS A 2 34.72 61.66 26.37
CA LYS A 2 33.37 61.21 26.82
C LYS A 2 32.54 60.50 25.72
N LYS A 3 33.15 60.08 24.58
CA LYS A 3 32.40 59.42 23.50
C LYS A 3 32.67 57.91 23.35
N PHE A 4 33.64 57.32 24.06
CA PHE A 4 33.99 55.89 23.98
C PHE A 4 33.16 54.97 24.90
N GLY A 5 32.51 55.54 25.95
CA GLY A 5 31.74 54.74 26.92
C GLY A 5 30.37 54.26 26.43
N ILE A 6 29.76 54.99 25.49
CA ILE A 6 28.37 54.66 25.02
C ILE A 6 28.41 53.55 23.97
N ILE A 7 29.46 53.48 23.13
CA ILE A 7 29.58 52.45 22.10
C ILE A 7 29.85 51.06 22.75
N GLY A 8 30.65 51.03 23.83
CA GLY A 8 30.89 49.76 24.57
C GLY A 8 29.65 49.17 25.24
N LEU A 9 28.76 50.04 25.76
CA LEU A 9 27.52 49.60 26.40
C LEU A 9 26.48 49.04 25.41
N VAL A 10 26.37 49.63 24.23
CA VAL A 10 25.46 49.15 23.18
C VAL A 10 25.91 47.80 22.63
N VAL A 11 27.18 47.54 22.45
CA VAL A 11 27.72 46.24 21.99
C VAL A 11 27.51 45.16 23.03
N CYS A 12 27.64 45.44 24.34
CA CYS A 12 27.33 44.46 25.39
C CYS A 12 25.86 44.11 25.50
N ILE A 13 24.92 45.06 25.23
CA ILE A 13 23.48 44.79 25.26
C ILE A 13 23.06 43.93 24.07
N CYS A 14 23.67 44.09 22.90
CA CYS A 14 23.41 43.25 21.73
C CYS A 14 23.87 41.81 21.90
N LEU A 15 24.88 41.54 22.73
CA LEU A 15 25.37 40.20 23.03
C LEU A 15 24.50 39.44 24.05
N LEU A 16 23.68 40.15 24.84
CA LEU A 16 22.82 39.50 25.85
C LEU A 16 21.39 39.13 25.31
N THR A 17 21.01 39.67 24.17
CA THR A 17 19.68 39.34 23.58
C THR A 17 19.74 38.16 22.62
N GLY A 18 20.94 37.66 22.25
CA GLY A 18 21.13 36.53 21.35
C GLY A 18 20.92 35.13 21.97
N CYS A 19 20.81 35.03 23.31
CA CYS A 19 20.85 33.72 24.00
C CYS A 19 19.48 33.07 24.27
N LYS A 20 18.35 33.69 23.97
CA LYS A 20 17.06 33.09 24.29
C LYS A 20 16.55 32.08 23.23
N SER A 21 16.91 32.25 21.97
CA SER A 21 16.53 31.30 20.92
C SER A 21 17.42 30.05 20.85
N HIS A 22 18.57 30.07 21.54
CA HIS A 22 19.52 28.96 21.52
C HIS A 22 19.12 27.80 22.46
N ASN A 23 18.36 28.09 23.51
CA ASN A 23 18.00 27.09 24.53
C ASN A 23 16.95 26.10 24.05
N GLU A 24 15.99 26.51 23.22
CA GLU A 24 14.94 25.61 22.68
C GLU A 24 15.55 24.62 21.69
N GLY A 25 16.42 25.08 20.80
CA GLY A 25 17.10 24.20 19.85
C GLY A 25 18.06 23.21 20.52
N VAL A 26 18.78 23.65 21.56
CA VAL A 26 19.68 22.77 22.34
C VAL A 26 18.88 21.76 23.16
N SER A 27 17.76 22.16 23.72
CA SER A 27 16.85 21.28 24.45
C SER A 27 16.27 20.20 23.52
N TYR A 28 15.82 20.58 22.33
CA TYR A 28 15.36 19.65 21.31
C TYR A 28 16.45 18.64 20.88
N ILE A 29 17.67 19.11 20.60
CA ILE A 29 18.79 18.23 20.23
C ILE A 29 19.09 17.22 21.35
N LYS A 30 19.14 17.66 22.61
CA LYS A 30 19.39 16.77 23.75
C LYS A 30 18.28 15.73 23.95
N GLU A 31 17.04 16.11 23.70
CA GLU A 31 15.90 15.19 23.72
C GLU A 31 16.05 14.13 22.63
N GLN A 32 16.39 14.54 21.41
CA GLN A 32 16.62 13.61 20.29
C GLN A 32 17.85 12.71 20.52
N GLU A 33 18.94 13.22 21.10
CA GLU A 33 20.14 12.43 21.45
C GLU A 33 19.86 11.38 22.54
N SER A 34 18.82 11.57 23.35
CA SER A 34 18.42 10.62 24.41
C SER A 34 17.53 9.48 23.91
N LEU A 35 16.97 9.59 22.69
CA LEU A 35 16.13 8.56 22.11
C LEU A 35 16.99 7.40 21.58
N ASP A 36 16.54 6.16 21.79
CA ASP A 36 17.10 5.01 21.08
C ASP A 36 16.96 5.24 19.56
N THR A 37 17.97 4.84 18.79
CA THR A 37 17.98 5.02 17.33
C THR A 37 16.78 4.38 16.65
N LYS A 38 16.23 3.29 17.20
CA LYS A 38 15.01 2.66 16.71
C LYS A 38 13.77 3.49 16.99
N GLU A 39 13.65 4.05 18.19
CA GLU A 39 12.54 4.94 18.56
C GLU A 39 12.57 6.22 17.74
N LEU A 40 13.76 6.80 17.54
CA LEU A 40 13.92 7.99 16.69
C LEU A 40 13.54 7.70 15.24
N SER A 41 13.99 6.57 14.69
CA SER A 41 13.64 6.15 13.32
C SER A 41 12.13 5.95 13.17
N LYS A 42 11.49 5.27 14.12
CA LYS A 42 10.04 5.10 14.14
C LYS A 42 9.31 6.45 14.19
N HIS A 43 9.68 7.31 15.12
CA HIS A 43 9.07 8.64 15.26
C HIS A 43 9.17 9.49 13.98
N LEU A 44 10.33 9.45 13.30
CA LEU A 44 10.51 10.14 12.03
C LEU A 44 9.67 9.54 10.91
N THR A 45 9.51 8.22 10.89
CA THR A 45 8.64 7.53 9.94
C THR A 45 7.18 7.89 10.16
N ASP A 46 6.70 7.80 11.41
CA ASP A 46 5.32 8.14 11.78
C ASP A 46 4.99 9.59 11.39
N LYS A 47 5.90 10.52 11.72
CA LYS A 47 5.73 11.93 11.36
C LYS A 47 5.68 12.16 9.85
N ARG A 48 6.53 11.50 9.09
CA ARG A 48 6.53 11.58 7.61
C ARG A 48 5.23 11.05 7.02
N ILE A 49 4.70 9.95 7.56
CA ILE A 49 3.42 9.38 7.15
C ILE A 49 2.28 10.36 7.45
N GLU A 50 2.23 10.94 8.65
CA GLU A 50 1.22 11.92 9.04
C GLU A 50 1.22 13.17 8.15
N GLU A 51 2.41 13.71 7.87
CA GLU A 51 2.58 14.84 6.95
C GLU A 51 2.06 14.50 5.53
N LYS A 52 2.43 13.34 4.98
CA LYS A 52 1.96 12.90 3.67
C LYS A 52 0.45 12.66 3.63
N LEU A 53 -0.13 12.02 4.65
CA LEU A 53 -1.58 11.83 4.75
C LEU A 53 -2.33 13.15 4.79
N THR A 54 -1.78 14.16 5.47
CA THR A 54 -2.35 15.50 5.48
C THR A 54 -2.34 16.11 4.08
N MET A 55 -1.25 15.95 3.36
CA MET A 55 -1.10 16.45 1.98
C MET A 55 -2.03 15.70 0.99
N VAL A 56 -2.27 14.41 1.20
CA VAL A 56 -3.26 13.65 0.40
C VAL A 56 -4.67 14.18 0.67
N LYS A 57 -5.04 14.38 1.94
CA LYS A 57 -6.36 14.87 2.35
C LYS A 57 -6.67 16.28 1.83
N ASP A 58 -5.69 17.15 1.75
CA ASP A 58 -5.86 18.51 1.22
C ASP A 58 -5.67 18.62 -0.31
N GLY A 59 -5.38 17.48 -0.97
CA GLY A 59 -5.24 17.37 -2.42
C GLY A 59 -3.91 17.92 -2.98
N THR A 60 -2.94 18.20 -2.11
CA THR A 60 -1.59 18.64 -2.54
C THR A 60 -0.67 17.47 -2.91
N LEU A 61 -1.01 16.26 -2.49
CA LEU A 61 -0.28 15.04 -2.81
C LEU A 61 -1.24 13.98 -3.34
N ASP A 62 -0.84 13.26 -4.38
CA ASP A 62 -1.57 12.12 -4.91
C ASP A 62 -1.37 10.90 -4.00
N VAL A 63 -2.45 10.12 -3.73
CA VAL A 63 -2.40 8.89 -2.93
C VAL A 63 -1.39 7.88 -3.48
N PHE A 64 -1.21 7.83 -4.80
CA PHE A 64 -0.25 6.92 -5.43
C PHE A 64 1.21 7.20 -5.07
N SER A 65 1.53 8.42 -4.63
CA SER A 65 2.85 8.77 -4.10
C SER A 65 3.15 8.19 -2.72
N MET A 66 2.14 7.60 -2.07
CA MET A 66 2.30 6.88 -0.80
C MET A 66 2.86 5.46 -0.97
N PHE A 67 2.79 4.91 -2.19
CA PHE A 67 3.40 3.61 -2.47
C PHE A 67 4.92 3.73 -2.50
N GLU A 68 5.58 3.17 -1.50
CA GLU A 68 7.04 3.17 -1.39
C GLU A 68 7.57 1.73 -1.43
N ASP A 69 8.61 1.50 -2.22
CA ASP A 69 9.32 0.23 -2.36
C ASP A 69 8.39 -0.99 -2.46
N TYR A 70 7.61 -1.02 -3.52
CA TYR A 70 6.51 -1.96 -3.73
C TYR A 70 6.53 -2.62 -5.09
N VAL A 71 5.75 -3.70 -5.19
CA VAL A 71 5.18 -4.25 -6.43
C VAL A 71 3.73 -4.66 -6.18
N ILE A 72 2.91 -4.64 -7.22
CA ILE A 72 1.54 -5.14 -7.18
C ILE A 72 1.33 -6.23 -8.22
N TYR A 73 0.86 -7.39 -7.77
CA TYR A 73 0.51 -8.54 -8.60
C TYR A 73 -1.01 -8.60 -8.83
N GLY A 74 -1.42 -9.00 -10.03
CA GLY A 74 -2.83 -9.23 -10.27
C GLY A 74 -3.18 -9.59 -11.71
N ASP A 75 -4.46 -9.44 -11.99
CA ASP A 75 -5.08 -9.67 -13.29
C ASP A 75 -5.33 -8.37 -14.06
N SER A 76 -6.25 -8.40 -15.04
CA SER A 76 -6.64 -7.23 -15.83
C SER A 76 -7.14 -6.04 -15.00
N ARG A 77 -7.69 -6.27 -13.81
CA ARG A 77 -8.11 -5.19 -12.92
C ARG A 77 -6.90 -4.45 -12.35
N VAL A 78 -5.86 -5.17 -11.91
CA VAL A 78 -4.59 -4.56 -11.46
C VAL A 78 -3.83 -3.89 -12.61
N TYR A 79 -3.86 -4.49 -13.81
CA TYR A 79 -3.28 -3.89 -15.02
C TYR A 79 -3.75 -2.44 -15.24
N GLY A 80 -4.97 -2.12 -14.82
CA GLY A 80 -5.52 -0.77 -14.87
C GLY A 80 -4.69 0.29 -14.14
N PHE A 81 -4.01 -0.03 -13.04
CA PHE A 81 -3.14 0.92 -12.35
C PHE A 81 -2.05 1.49 -13.28
N ALA A 82 -1.47 0.66 -14.12
CA ALA A 82 -0.45 1.10 -15.07
C ALA A 82 -1.05 1.68 -16.36
N SER A 83 -2.12 1.07 -16.88
CA SER A 83 -2.74 1.50 -18.14
C SER A 83 -3.41 2.87 -18.05
N TYR A 84 -3.92 3.24 -16.88
CA TYR A 84 -4.42 4.58 -16.60
C TYR A 84 -3.33 5.57 -16.16
N GLY A 85 -2.08 5.10 -15.99
CA GLY A 85 -0.93 5.95 -15.67
C GLY A 85 -0.77 6.30 -14.20
N TYR A 86 -1.42 5.58 -13.29
CA TYR A 86 -1.31 5.79 -11.84
C TYR A 86 -0.02 5.23 -11.25
N LEU A 87 0.35 4.03 -11.66
CA LEU A 87 1.57 3.36 -11.19
C LEU A 87 2.48 3.02 -12.39
N PRO A 88 3.80 3.05 -12.21
CA PRO A 88 4.73 2.72 -13.29
C PRO A 88 4.69 1.24 -13.66
N TRP A 89 4.77 0.93 -14.94
CA TRP A 89 4.70 -0.43 -15.51
C TRP A 89 5.66 -1.44 -14.86
N ASN A 90 6.83 -1.01 -14.46
CA ASN A 90 7.83 -1.87 -13.82
C ASN A 90 7.51 -2.21 -12.36
N ARG A 91 6.39 -1.77 -11.82
CA ARG A 91 5.89 -2.08 -10.47
C ARG A 91 4.55 -2.83 -10.50
N VAL A 92 3.95 -2.99 -11.68
CA VAL A 92 2.66 -3.66 -11.88
C VAL A 92 2.90 -4.97 -12.62
N PHE A 93 2.77 -6.09 -11.91
CA PHE A 93 2.96 -7.46 -12.39
C PHE A 93 1.61 -8.08 -12.69
N ALA A 94 0.99 -7.63 -13.77
CA ALA A 94 -0.38 -7.97 -14.12
C ALA A 94 -0.58 -7.99 -15.62
N ASP A 95 -1.48 -8.85 -16.08
CA ASP A 95 -1.92 -8.92 -17.48
C ASP A 95 -3.37 -9.43 -17.56
N ALA A 96 -3.98 -9.26 -18.73
CA ALA A 96 -5.31 -9.73 -18.99
C ALA A 96 -5.40 -11.27 -18.85
N GLY A 97 -6.39 -11.74 -18.09
CA GLY A 97 -6.60 -13.18 -17.88
C GLY A 97 -5.66 -13.83 -16.85
N ASN A 98 -4.72 -13.10 -16.24
CA ASN A 98 -3.86 -13.64 -15.20
C ASN A 98 -4.65 -14.22 -14.03
N THR A 99 -4.10 -15.28 -13.46
CA THR A 99 -4.56 -16.00 -12.27
C THR A 99 -3.41 -16.12 -11.27
N ILE A 100 -3.66 -16.70 -10.09
CA ILE A 100 -2.59 -16.99 -9.12
C ILE A 100 -1.47 -17.88 -9.68
N LEU A 101 -1.71 -18.61 -10.77
CA LEU A 101 -0.70 -19.45 -11.42
C LEU A 101 0.40 -18.62 -12.11
N ASN A 102 0.08 -17.37 -12.48
CA ASN A 102 1.02 -16.46 -13.14
C ASN A 102 1.95 -15.71 -12.16
N ILE A 103 1.81 -15.89 -10.85
CA ILE A 103 2.67 -15.24 -9.85
C ILE A 103 4.14 -15.55 -10.12
N SER A 104 4.48 -16.80 -10.48
CA SER A 104 5.86 -17.23 -10.73
C SER A 104 6.48 -16.64 -12.01
N ASP A 105 5.68 -16.12 -12.94
CA ASP A 105 6.19 -15.58 -14.21
C ASP A 105 7.06 -14.33 -13.99
N TYR A 106 6.89 -13.66 -12.85
CA TYR A 106 7.61 -12.45 -12.49
C TYR A 106 8.81 -12.66 -11.55
N SER A 107 9.20 -13.90 -11.27
CA SER A 107 10.22 -14.27 -10.26
C SER A 107 11.57 -13.58 -10.48
N GLU A 108 12.06 -13.50 -11.73
CA GLU A 108 13.36 -12.88 -12.03
C GLU A 108 13.32 -11.36 -11.79
N VAL A 109 12.30 -10.68 -12.27
CA VAL A 109 12.18 -9.23 -12.07
C VAL A 109 11.89 -8.88 -10.60
N LEU A 110 11.14 -9.72 -9.89
CA LEU A 110 10.92 -9.58 -8.46
C LEU A 110 12.23 -9.63 -7.67
N LYS A 111 13.10 -10.58 -8.00
CA LYS A 111 14.43 -10.73 -7.39
C LYS A 111 15.32 -9.50 -7.60
N GLU A 112 15.25 -8.88 -8.78
CA GLU A 112 16.01 -7.67 -9.09
C GLU A 112 15.49 -6.46 -8.29
N ILE A 113 14.17 -6.34 -8.14
CA ILE A 113 13.53 -5.22 -7.42
C ILE A 113 13.69 -5.39 -5.91
N ASN A 114 13.48 -6.62 -5.39
CA ASN A 114 13.49 -6.98 -3.96
C ASN A 114 12.70 -5.99 -3.08
N PRO A 115 11.39 -5.81 -3.33
CA PRO A 115 10.58 -4.79 -2.67
C PRO A 115 10.29 -5.14 -1.22
N SER A 116 10.05 -4.09 -0.41
CA SER A 116 9.62 -4.23 1.00
C SER A 116 8.13 -4.52 1.16
N ASN A 117 7.30 -4.14 0.17
CA ASN A 117 5.85 -4.30 0.21
C ASN A 117 5.37 -4.99 -1.07
N ILE A 118 4.60 -6.05 -0.93
CA ILE A 118 4.07 -6.82 -2.07
C ILE A 118 2.56 -6.96 -1.92
N TYR A 119 1.83 -6.42 -2.90
CA TYR A 119 0.38 -6.49 -2.96
C TYR A 119 -0.05 -7.55 -3.97
N PHE A 120 -1.12 -8.27 -3.65
CA PHE A 120 -1.74 -9.25 -4.54
C PHE A 120 -3.24 -8.97 -4.69
N SER A 121 -3.76 -9.09 -5.90
CA SER A 121 -5.18 -9.00 -6.18
C SER A 121 -5.55 -9.90 -7.35
N TYR A 122 -5.92 -11.13 -7.02
CA TYR A 122 -6.36 -12.18 -7.95
C TYR A 122 -7.71 -12.73 -7.53
N GLY A 123 -8.37 -13.43 -8.42
CA GLY A 123 -9.54 -14.24 -8.10
C GLY A 123 -10.67 -14.17 -9.13
N VAL A 124 -10.85 -13.03 -9.82
CA VAL A 124 -11.95 -12.91 -10.78
C VAL A 124 -11.83 -13.91 -11.93
N ASN A 125 -10.62 -14.20 -12.40
CA ASN A 125 -10.35 -15.21 -13.43
C ASN A 125 -10.26 -16.61 -12.83
N ASP A 126 -9.82 -16.72 -11.59
CA ASP A 126 -9.60 -17.99 -10.87
C ASP A 126 -10.90 -18.72 -10.58
N MET A 127 -11.99 -17.99 -10.28
CA MET A 127 -13.30 -18.56 -9.93
C MET A 127 -13.92 -19.44 -11.01
N GLY A 128 -13.53 -19.25 -12.26
CA GLY A 128 -13.97 -20.09 -13.40
C GLY A 128 -13.15 -21.38 -13.59
N LEU A 129 -12.02 -21.46 -12.87
CA LEU A 129 -11.06 -22.55 -13.02
C LEU A 129 -10.97 -23.36 -11.73
N ASP A 130 -11.22 -24.58 -11.63
CA ASP A 130 -11.17 -25.40 -10.39
C ASP A 130 -9.75 -25.42 -9.75
N LEU A 131 -9.23 -24.22 -9.45
CA LEU A 131 -7.88 -24.01 -8.91
C LEU A 131 -7.86 -24.32 -7.40
N LYS A 132 -7.06 -25.33 -7.04
CA LYS A 132 -6.87 -25.78 -5.65
C LYS A 132 -5.64 -26.66 -5.57
N THR A 133 -5.14 -26.91 -4.35
CA THR A 133 -4.17 -27.99 -4.13
C THR A 133 -4.85 -29.35 -4.24
N GLU A 134 -4.08 -30.43 -4.38
CA GLU A 134 -4.61 -31.80 -4.57
C GLU A 134 -5.66 -32.19 -3.51
N ASN A 135 -5.45 -31.78 -2.25
CA ASN A 135 -6.33 -32.13 -1.13
C ASN A 135 -6.82 -30.90 -0.36
N GLY A 136 -6.77 -29.72 -0.96
CA GLY A 136 -7.10 -28.46 -0.28
C GLY A 136 -8.02 -27.56 -1.09
N THR A 137 -7.92 -26.28 -0.83
CA THR A 137 -8.78 -25.22 -1.34
C THR A 137 -8.04 -24.27 -2.30
N TYR A 138 -8.76 -23.30 -2.85
CA TYR A 138 -8.15 -22.17 -3.57
C TYR A 138 -7.20 -21.38 -2.67
N GLY A 139 -7.61 -21.10 -1.41
CA GLY A 139 -6.78 -20.41 -0.44
C GLY A 139 -5.46 -21.15 -0.14
N ASP A 140 -5.47 -22.49 -0.14
CA ASP A 140 -4.24 -23.27 0.07
C ASP A 140 -3.29 -23.19 -1.13
N LEU A 141 -3.82 -23.16 -2.35
CA LEU A 141 -3.01 -22.95 -3.55
C LEU A 141 -2.45 -21.53 -3.61
N TYR A 142 -3.26 -20.53 -3.27
CA TYR A 142 -2.80 -19.14 -3.21
C TYR A 142 -1.67 -18.98 -2.19
N GLU A 143 -1.83 -19.58 -1.01
CA GLU A 143 -0.78 -19.62 0.02
C GLU A 143 0.54 -20.19 -0.51
N GLU A 144 0.48 -21.31 -1.23
CA GLU A 144 1.66 -21.94 -1.86
C GLU A 144 2.36 -20.93 -2.80
N LYS A 145 1.59 -20.21 -3.64
CA LYS A 145 2.16 -19.24 -4.58
C LYS A 145 2.80 -18.04 -3.87
N VAL A 146 2.15 -17.50 -2.84
CA VAL A 146 2.70 -16.40 -2.04
C VAL A 146 3.95 -16.83 -1.26
N LYS A 147 3.97 -18.05 -0.72
CA LYS A 147 5.18 -18.59 -0.08
C LYS A 147 6.35 -18.70 -1.05
N GLY A 148 6.12 -19.05 -2.32
CA GLY A 148 7.16 -19.00 -3.35
C GLY A 148 7.73 -17.60 -3.58
N VAL A 149 6.89 -16.56 -3.45
CA VAL A 149 7.35 -15.16 -3.50
C VAL A 149 8.21 -14.82 -2.27
N LEU A 150 7.84 -15.30 -1.08
CA LEU A 150 8.62 -15.09 0.14
C LEU A 150 9.96 -15.86 0.16
N GLU A 151 10.11 -16.90 -0.63
CA GLU A 151 11.43 -17.53 -0.84
C GLU A 151 12.40 -16.57 -1.57
N ILE A 152 11.87 -15.68 -2.40
CA ILE A 152 12.66 -14.67 -3.14
C ILE A 152 12.84 -13.41 -2.28
N CYS A 153 11.77 -12.92 -1.63
CA CYS A 153 11.75 -11.70 -0.83
C CYS A 153 11.31 -12.00 0.62
N PRO A 154 12.19 -12.61 1.45
CA PRO A 154 11.79 -13.18 2.76
C PRO A 154 11.39 -12.14 3.80
N ASN A 155 11.71 -10.88 3.60
CA ASN A 155 11.40 -9.79 4.53
C ASN A 155 10.27 -8.88 4.04
N ALA A 156 9.64 -9.22 2.92
CA ALA A 156 8.58 -8.39 2.37
C ALA A 156 7.28 -8.49 3.21
N ASN A 157 6.63 -7.37 3.41
CA ASN A 157 5.27 -7.32 3.93
C ASN A 157 4.31 -7.78 2.81
N ILE A 158 3.43 -8.70 3.13
CA ILE A 158 2.45 -9.25 2.19
C ILE A 158 1.09 -8.63 2.47
N PHE A 159 0.46 -8.10 1.42
CA PHE A 159 -0.88 -7.52 1.41
C PHE A 159 -1.72 -8.23 0.36
N ILE A 160 -2.82 -8.85 0.77
CA ILE A 160 -3.72 -9.59 -0.13
C ILE A 160 -5.06 -8.88 -0.17
N ASN A 161 -5.43 -8.36 -1.33
CA ASN A 161 -6.73 -7.72 -1.52
C ASN A 161 -7.84 -8.76 -1.61
N SER A 162 -9.01 -8.45 -1.06
CA SER A 162 -10.24 -9.18 -1.36
C SER A 162 -10.63 -9.01 -2.83
N ILE A 163 -11.49 -9.89 -3.30
CA ILE A 163 -12.08 -9.80 -4.63
C ILE A 163 -13.33 -8.92 -4.54
N VAL A 164 -13.42 -7.92 -5.40
CA VAL A 164 -14.68 -7.16 -5.58
C VAL A 164 -15.57 -7.93 -6.53
N CYS A 165 -16.80 -8.22 -6.10
CA CYS A 165 -17.76 -8.96 -6.92
C CYS A 165 -18.09 -8.17 -8.20
N PRO A 166 -18.11 -8.80 -9.38
CA PRO A 166 -18.66 -8.19 -10.59
C PRO A 166 -20.13 -7.75 -10.40
N THR A 167 -20.64 -6.93 -11.31
CA THR A 167 -22.04 -6.48 -11.24
C THR A 167 -23.03 -7.66 -11.25
N PRO A 168 -24.24 -7.50 -10.68
CA PRO A 168 -25.25 -8.54 -10.71
C PRO A 168 -25.56 -9.07 -12.13
N ALA A 169 -25.55 -8.19 -13.12
CA ALA A 169 -25.76 -8.58 -14.52
C ALA A 169 -24.63 -9.47 -15.04
N ALA A 170 -23.38 -9.14 -14.74
CA ALA A 170 -22.23 -9.97 -15.10
C ALA A 170 -22.25 -11.32 -14.37
N VAL A 171 -22.67 -11.37 -13.11
CA VAL A 171 -22.84 -12.62 -12.35
C VAL A 171 -23.96 -13.48 -12.91
N GLU A 172 -25.06 -12.89 -13.41
CA GLU A 172 -26.14 -13.62 -14.07
C GLU A 172 -25.63 -14.27 -15.37
N GLU A 173 -24.80 -13.58 -16.14
CA GLU A 173 -24.20 -14.10 -17.37
C GLU A 173 -23.13 -15.17 -17.09
N HIS A 174 -22.33 -14.96 -16.02
CA HIS A 174 -21.19 -15.79 -15.64
C HIS A 174 -21.27 -16.21 -14.17
N SER A 175 -22.08 -17.24 -13.90
CA SER A 175 -22.44 -17.68 -12.55
C SER A 175 -21.26 -18.06 -11.63
N GLN A 176 -20.06 -18.33 -12.17
CA GLN A 176 -18.85 -18.57 -11.38
C GLN A 176 -18.49 -17.41 -10.45
N TRP A 177 -18.80 -16.17 -10.83
CA TRP A 177 -18.52 -14.98 -9.99
C TRP A 177 -19.43 -14.87 -8.76
N GLY A 178 -20.51 -15.64 -8.71
CA GLY A 178 -21.31 -15.81 -7.49
C GLY A 178 -20.58 -16.50 -6.33
N LYS A 179 -19.34 -17.00 -6.56
CA LYS A 179 -18.48 -17.58 -5.52
C LYS A 179 -17.57 -16.55 -4.84
N THR A 180 -17.69 -15.25 -5.13
CA THR A 180 -16.80 -14.21 -4.62
C THR A 180 -16.67 -14.25 -3.09
N ASP A 181 -17.77 -14.41 -2.35
CA ASP A 181 -17.75 -14.44 -0.87
C ASP A 181 -17.02 -15.68 -0.34
N ASP A 182 -17.20 -16.84 -0.98
CA ASP A 182 -16.49 -18.07 -0.62
C ASP A 182 -14.97 -17.92 -0.84
N PHE A 183 -14.56 -17.37 -1.98
CA PHE A 183 -13.15 -17.08 -2.27
C PHE A 183 -12.56 -16.06 -1.30
N ASN A 184 -13.28 -14.98 -1.00
CA ASN A 184 -12.85 -13.98 -0.02
C ASN A 184 -12.68 -14.57 1.39
N SER A 185 -13.58 -15.47 1.81
CA SER A 185 -13.45 -16.19 3.08
C SER A 185 -12.15 -17.01 3.12
N GLN A 186 -11.85 -17.75 2.04
CA GLN A 186 -10.63 -18.55 1.95
C GLN A 186 -9.36 -17.68 1.94
N ILE A 187 -9.39 -16.52 1.25
CA ILE A 187 -8.28 -15.54 1.25
C ILE A 187 -8.07 -14.97 2.65
N GLN A 188 -9.14 -14.58 3.34
CA GLN A 188 -9.06 -14.03 4.68
C GLN A 188 -8.50 -15.06 5.68
N GLU A 189 -8.97 -16.30 5.64
CA GLU A 189 -8.45 -17.39 6.47
C GLU A 189 -6.98 -17.67 6.19
N MET A 190 -6.56 -17.65 4.91
CA MET A 190 -5.17 -17.77 4.50
C MET A 190 -4.32 -16.64 5.10
N CYS A 191 -4.77 -15.40 5.03
CA CYS A 191 -4.05 -14.26 5.61
C CYS A 191 -3.91 -14.42 7.14
N GLN A 192 -4.98 -14.79 7.83
CA GLN A 192 -4.97 -14.97 9.29
C GLN A 192 -3.97 -16.05 9.75
N ARG A 193 -3.95 -17.22 9.09
CA ARG A 193 -3.06 -18.33 9.50
C ARG A 193 -1.58 -18.07 9.19
N ASN A 194 -1.28 -17.16 8.25
CA ASN A 194 0.10 -16.82 7.89
C ASN A 194 0.59 -15.49 8.48
N GLY A 195 -0.29 -14.72 9.13
CA GLY A 195 0.04 -13.38 9.63
C GLY A 195 0.25 -12.36 8.50
N TRP A 196 -0.38 -12.58 7.34
CA TRP A 196 -0.37 -11.64 6.21
C TRP A 196 -1.51 -10.62 6.34
N ASN A 197 -1.37 -9.49 5.67
CA ASN A 197 -2.32 -8.39 5.78
C ASN A 197 -3.43 -8.56 4.74
N TYR A 198 -4.67 -8.74 5.22
CA TYR A 198 -5.86 -8.76 4.39
C TYR A 198 -6.33 -7.34 4.13
N VAL A 199 -6.41 -6.93 2.89
CA VAL A 199 -6.91 -5.62 2.47
C VAL A 199 -8.35 -5.81 1.99
N ASP A 200 -9.32 -5.45 2.80
CA ASP A 200 -10.72 -5.54 2.42
C ASP A 200 -11.10 -4.40 1.47
N ILE A 201 -11.31 -4.77 0.22
CA ILE A 201 -11.81 -3.88 -0.84
C ILE A 201 -13.17 -4.34 -1.37
N SER A 202 -13.82 -5.32 -0.74
CA SER A 202 -15.06 -5.93 -1.23
C SER A 202 -16.22 -4.94 -1.38
N ASP A 203 -16.19 -3.85 -0.61
CA ASP A 203 -17.23 -2.81 -0.56
C ASP A 203 -16.91 -1.54 -1.38
N ILE A 204 -15.74 -1.44 -2.03
CA ILE A 204 -15.33 -0.19 -2.72
C ILE A 204 -16.25 0.22 -3.88
N THR A 205 -17.09 -0.68 -4.36
CA THR A 205 -18.11 -0.42 -5.39
C THR A 205 -19.51 -0.26 -4.80
N ASN A 206 -19.66 -0.04 -3.48
CA ASN A 206 -20.95 0.01 -2.78
C ASN A 206 -21.86 -1.19 -3.11
N HIS A 207 -21.31 -2.40 -3.01
CA HIS A 207 -22.04 -3.67 -3.25
C HIS A 207 -22.61 -3.82 -4.67
N GLY A 208 -21.91 -3.30 -5.68
CA GLY A 208 -22.28 -3.51 -7.07
C GLY A 208 -23.10 -2.37 -7.68
N GLU A 209 -23.02 -1.16 -7.13
CA GLU A 209 -23.42 0.01 -7.90
C GLU A 209 -22.55 0.09 -9.15
N ASP A 210 -23.18 0.20 -10.30
CA ASP A 210 -22.54 0.17 -11.63
C ASP A 210 -21.61 1.36 -11.89
N ALA A 211 -21.55 2.33 -10.97
CA ALA A 211 -20.85 3.61 -11.14
C ALA A 211 -19.35 3.45 -11.41
N TYR A 212 -18.70 2.40 -10.93
CA TYR A 212 -17.27 2.17 -11.07
C TYR A 212 -16.88 1.09 -12.07
N TYR A 213 -17.87 0.41 -12.69
CA TYR A 213 -17.62 -0.62 -13.67
C TYR A 213 -17.65 -0.07 -15.10
N GLN A 214 -16.87 -0.70 -15.97
CA GLN A 214 -17.04 -0.57 -17.41
C GLN A 214 -18.34 -1.29 -17.85
N GLU A 215 -18.70 -1.17 -19.13
CA GLU A 215 -19.94 -1.76 -19.69
C GLU A 215 -20.03 -3.29 -19.51
N ASP A 216 -18.89 -3.97 -19.32
CA ASP A 216 -18.84 -5.42 -19.10
C ASP A 216 -19.18 -5.84 -17.67
N GLY A 217 -19.32 -4.90 -16.76
CA GLY A 217 -19.62 -5.16 -15.35
C GLY A 217 -18.52 -5.88 -14.57
N VAL A 218 -17.32 -5.99 -15.12
CA VAL A 218 -16.16 -6.71 -14.54
C VAL A 218 -14.99 -5.79 -14.33
N HIS A 219 -14.58 -5.05 -15.37
CA HIS A 219 -13.46 -4.12 -15.32
C HIS A 219 -13.89 -2.78 -14.73
N TYR A 220 -12.91 -2.01 -14.22
CA TYR A 220 -13.17 -0.75 -13.56
C TYR A 220 -12.89 0.44 -14.46
N ILE A 221 -13.66 1.51 -14.28
CA ILE A 221 -13.32 2.82 -14.80
C ILE A 221 -12.19 3.43 -13.97
N GLN A 222 -11.56 4.46 -14.53
CA GLN A 222 -10.42 5.14 -13.92
C GLN A 222 -10.67 5.62 -12.49
N ASP A 223 -11.87 6.11 -12.20
CA ASP A 223 -12.20 6.77 -10.92
C ASP A 223 -12.20 5.83 -9.70
N LEU A 224 -12.21 4.50 -9.90
CA LEU A 224 -12.11 3.55 -8.80
C LEU A 224 -10.68 3.44 -8.24
N TYR A 225 -9.65 3.61 -9.06
CA TYR A 225 -8.27 3.31 -8.67
C TYR A 225 -7.74 4.15 -7.50
N PRO A 226 -8.04 5.46 -7.37
CA PRO A 226 -7.69 6.22 -6.17
C PRO A 226 -8.33 5.63 -4.89
N VAL A 227 -9.59 5.23 -4.94
CA VAL A 227 -10.30 4.63 -3.80
C VAL A 227 -9.67 3.29 -3.40
N TRP A 228 -9.31 2.48 -4.39
CA TRP A 228 -8.61 1.22 -4.16
C TRP A 228 -7.22 1.46 -3.56
N ALA A 229 -6.48 2.42 -4.08
CA ALA A 229 -5.16 2.81 -3.56
C ALA A 229 -5.24 3.26 -2.09
N GLU A 230 -6.25 4.06 -1.72
CA GLU A 230 -6.46 4.49 -0.34
C GLU A 230 -6.61 3.30 0.62
N ARG A 231 -7.40 2.28 0.26
CA ARG A 231 -7.56 1.06 1.07
C ARG A 231 -6.23 0.30 1.26
N MET A 232 -5.44 0.17 0.19
CA MET A 232 -4.12 -0.48 0.28
C MET A 232 -3.16 0.32 1.16
N ILE A 233 -3.14 1.63 1.03
CA ILE A 233 -2.26 2.51 1.84
C ILE A 233 -2.68 2.50 3.30
N ASP A 234 -3.97 2.54 3.62
CA ASP A 234 -4.46 2.46 4.99
C ASP A 234 -3.98 1.18 5.71
N GLU A 235 -4.01 0.02 5.03
CA GLU A 235 -3.48 -1.22 5.61
C GLU A 235 -1.94 -1.20 5.71
N THR A 236 -1.27 -0.62 4.73
CA THR A 236 0.20 -0.49 4.74
C THR A 236 0.68 0.33 5.93
N ILE A 237 0.04 1.45 6.22
CA ILE A 237 0.40 2.32 7.33
C ILE A 237 0.30 1.61 8.68
N LYS A 238 -0.69 0.72 8.87
CA LYS A 238 -0.82 -0.08 10.10
C LYS A 238 0.37 -1.01 10.36
N VAL A 239 1.08 -1.39 9.29
CA VAL A 239 2.21 -2.32 9.36
C VAL A 239 3.55 -1.61 9.53
N ILE A 240 3.73 -0.46 8.84
CA ILE A 240 5.01 0.26 8.80
C ILE A 240 5.11 1.41 9.81
N GLY A 241 3.97 1.88 10.36
CA GLY A 241 3.84 2.89 11.43
C GLY A 241 3.81 2.25 12.81
#